data_01c082380412be29fe9e36ae3d6f1f77
#
_entry.id   01c082380412be29fe9e36ae3d6f1f77
#
_cell.length_a   1.000
_cell.length_b   1.000
_cell.length_c   1.000
_cell.angle_alpha   90.00
_cell.angle_beta   90.00
_cell.angle_gamma   90.00
#
_symmetry.space_group_name_H-M   'P 1'
#
loop_
_entity.id
_entity.type
_entity.pdbx_description
1 polymer ?
#
loop_
_entity_poly.entity_id
_entity_poly.type
_entity_poly.pdbx_seq_one_letter_code
_entity_poly.pdbx_strand_id
1 'polypeptide(L)'
;AESRIARAGTQFWVVRPELGLMRTANLDTLVSGPYLEVAPGKPGAVAQARFVGQEREPQKAGEGLALVLSAARLGSIKPGNAVTYREVKVGEVTGYELGQTADRVLIRVLIEPRYAALVHTGSRFWETSGFGVDFSLFKGASLRTDSLESLIEGGVAFATPDGERMGQRALPGQTFALFKEPQEEWFDWAPKIELGQAASGR
;
A
#
# COMPACT_ATOMS: atom_id res chain seq x y z
N ALA A 1 -10.49 24.69 29.65
CA ALA A 1 -10.70 24.11 28.33
C ALA A 1 -9.62 23.04 28.13
N GLU A 2 -9.95 21.77 28.28
CA GLU A 2 -9.03 20.67 27.98
C GLU A 2 -8.66 20.72 26.50
N SER A 3 -7.37 20.83 26.23
CA SER A 3 -6.86 20.84 24.87
C SER A 3 -7.25 19.55 24.17
N ARG A 4 -8.04 19.65 23.10
CA ARG A 4 -8.46 18.48 22.28
C ARG A 4 -7.26 17.70 21.70
N ILE A 5 -6.08 18.29 21.75
CA ILE A 5 -4.85 17.81 21.15
C ILE A 5 -3.94 17.11 22.17
N ALA A 6 -3.98 17.51 23.45
CA ALA A 6 -3.08 17.00 24.49
C ALA A 6 -3.61 15.68 25.12
N ARG A 7 -3.75 14.61 24.32
CA ARG A 7 -4.26 13.32 24.78
C ARG A 7 -3.53 12.16 24.13
N ALA A 8 -3.51 11.03 24.79
CA ALA A 8 -2.89 9.80 24.29
C ALA A 8 -3.46 9.41 22.92
N GLY A 9 -2.58 8.99 22.01
CA GLY A 9 -2.94 8.64 20.64
C GLY A 9 -3.01 9.83 19.67
N THR A 10 -2.76 11.07 20.12
CA THR A 10 -2.56 12.20 19.21
C THR A 10 -1.24 12.02 18.46
N GLN A 11 -1.29 12.22 17.15
CA GLN A 11 -0.15 12.08 16.25
C GLN A 11 0.15 13.42 15.59
N PHE A 12 1.44 13.73 15.45
CA PHE A 12 1.95 14.94 14.79
C PHE A 12 2.90 14.52 13.69
N TRP A 13 2.81 15.17 12.52
CA TRP A 13 3.76 14.93 11.42
C TRP A 13 4.08 16.21 10.68
N VAL A 14 5.22 16.19 9.98
CA VAL A 14 5.67 17.32 9.15
C VAL A 14 5.13 17.14 7.74
N VAL A 15 4.36 18.12 7.27
CA VAL A 15 3.95 18.21 5.86
C VAL A 15 5.01 19.03 5.13
N ARG A 16 5.64 18.41 4.12
CA ARG A 16 6.64 19.04 3.24
C ARG A 16 6.13 19.04 1.80
N PRO A 17 6.55 20.00 0.96
CA PRO A 17 6.23 19.94 -0.46
C PRO A 17 6.91 18.73 -1.09
N GLU A 18 6.14 17.89 -1.74
CA GLU A 18 6.67 16.80 -2.56
C GLU A 18 6.74 17.28 -4.02
N LEU A 19 7.96 17.63 -4.45
CA LEU A 19 8.25 17.96 -5.84
C LEU A 19 8.86 16.71 -6.50
N GLY A 20 8.04 15.94 -7.17
CA GLY A 20 8.47 14.86 -8.05
C GLY A 20 8.18 15.22 -9.50
N LEU A 21 8.89 14.62 -10.46
CA LEU A 21 8.65 14.81 -11.90
C LEU A 21 7.20 14.50 -12.31
N MET A 22 6.45 13.79 -11.45
CA MET A 22 5.09 13.31 -11.73
C MET A 22 4.13 13.38 -10.51
N ARG A 23 4.56 13.97 -9.38
CA ARG A 23 3.72 14.19 -8.20
C ARG A 23 3.89 15.62 -7.71
N THR A 24 2.80 16.35 -7.78
CA THR A 24 2.68 17.64 -7.10
C THR A 24 1.65 17.49 -5.99
N ALA A 25 2.12 17.24 -4.77
CA ALA A 25 1.27 17.24 -3.58
C ALA A 25 1.68 18.38 -2.65
N ASN A 26 0.72 18.94 -1.93
CA ASN A 26 0.96 20.00 -0.95
C ASN A 26 1.63 21.27 -1.51
N LEU A 27 1.17 21.75 -2.69
CA LEU A 27 1.71 22.94 -3.35
C LEU A 27 1.59 24.22 -2.51
N ASP A 28 0.65 24.28 -1.59
CA ASP A 28 0.48 25.32 -0.58
C ASP A 28 1.72 25.47 0.32
N THR A 29 2.48 24.40 0.54
CA THR A 29 3.73 24.43 1.31
C THR A 29 4.91 25.08 0.57
N LEU A 30 4.81 25.28 -0.75
CA LEU A 30 5.82 26.02 -1.51
C LEU A 30 5.86 27.53 -1.13
N VAL A 31 4.73 28.07 -0.70
CA VAL A 31 4.59 29.47 -0.31
C VAL A 31 4.75 29.65 1.20
N SER A 32 4.21 28.71 1.99
CA SER A 32 4.18 28.78 3.48
C SER A 32 5.31 28.02 4.18
N GLY A 33 6.07 27.19 3.45
CA GLY A 33 7.07 26.29 4.03
C GLY A 33 6.45 25.05 4.69
N PRO A 34 7.30 24.14 5.21
CA PRO A 34 6.81 22.94 5.91
C PRO A 34 6.04 23.32 7.18
N TYR A 35 4.93 22.64 7.42
CA TYR A 35 4.12 22.83 8.62
C TYR A 35 3.85 21.51 9.35
N LEU A 36 3.41 21.62 10.62
CA LEU A 36 3.00 20.48 11.44
C LEU A 36 1.50 20.26 11.30
N GLU A 37 1.13 19.04 10.97
CA GLU A 37 -0.26 18.60 10.99
C GLU A 37 -0.50 17.70 12.20
N VAL A 38 -1.75 17.63 12.67
CA VAL A 38 -2.13 16.90 13.87
C VAL A 38 -3.40 16.09 13.65
N ALA A 39 -3.36 14.80 14.01
CA ALA A 39 -4.52 13.96 14.19
C ALA A 39 -4.78 13.79 15.69
N PRO A 40 -5.89 14.36 16.23
CA PRO A 40 -6.22 14.22 17.64
C PRO A 40 -6.51 12.78 18.04
N GLY A 41 -6.03 12.36 19.20
CA GLY A 41 -6.38 11.08 19.80
C GLY A 41 -7.89 10.98 20.12
N LYS A 42 -8.35 9.76 20.43
CA LYS A 42 -9.76 9.49 20.70
C LYS A 42 -10.30 10.37 21.86
N PRO A 43 -11.55 10.84 21.78
CA PRO A 43 -12.18 11.54 22.89
C PRO A 43 -12.16 10.67 24.17
N GLY A 44 -11.80 11.27 25.32
CA GLY A 44 -11.70 10.56 26.60
C GLY A 44 -10.37 9.83 26.85
N ALA A 45 -9.41 9.87 25.93
CA ALA A 45 -8.08 9.33 26.16
C ALA A 45 -7.33 10.15 27.23
N VAL A 46 -6.41 9.50 27.96
CA VAL A 46 -5.62 10.11 29.03
C VAL A 46 -4.83 11.32 28.51
N ALA A 47 -4.73 12.37 29.33
CA ALA A 47 -3.94 13.56 29.01
C ALA A 47 -2.46 13.18 28.80
N GLN A 48 -1.87 13.67 27.72
CA GLN A 48 -0.46 13.45 27.38
C GLN A 48 0.19 14.79 26.99
N ALA A 49 1.33 15.09 27.58
CA ALA A 49 2.01 16.36 27.36
C ALA A 49 3.27 16.23 26.46
N ARG A 50 3.70 15.01 26.16
CA ARG A 50 4.90 14.76 25.37
C ARG A 50 4.59 13.85 24.18
N PHE A 51 4.90 14.33 22.97
CA PHE A 51 4.62 13.64 21.71
C PHE A 51 5.91 13.53 20.89
N VAL A 52 6.05 12.46 20.13
CA VAL A 52 7.11 12.31 19.12
C VAL A 52 6.50 12.66 17.78
N GLY A 53 7.02 13.72 17.13
CA GLY A 53 6.62 14.08 15.77
C GLY A 53 7.16 13.05 14.75
N GLN A 54 6.35 12.73 13.76
CA GLN A 54 6.71 11.85 12.65
C GLN A 54 7.11 12.70 11.44
N GLU A 55 8.03 12.21 10.63
CA GLU A 55 8.47 12.93 9.42
C GLU A 55 7.44 12.86 8.27
N ARG A 56 6.47 11.96 8.38
CA ARG A 56 5.40 11.75 7.39
C ARG A 56 4.08 11.54 8.10
N GLU A 57 2.99 11.78 7.37
CA GLU A 57 1.65 11.47 7.84
C GLU A 57 1.60 10.02 8.35
N PRO A 58 1.19 9.80 9.62
CA PRO A 58 0.99 8.45 10.13
C PRO A 58 -0.12 7.80 9.30
N GLN A 59 0.23 6.74 8.63
CA GLN A 59 -0.80 5.94 7.97
C GLN A 59 -1.81 5.51 9.02
N LYS A 60 -3.08 5.73 8.74
CA LYS A 60 -4.18 5.30 9.63
C LYS A 60 -4.04 3.81 9.87
N ALA A 61 -3.34 3.47 10.96
CA ALA A 61 -3.27 2.10 11.41
C ALA A 61 -4.70 1.67 11.78
N GLY A 62 -5.30 0.83 10.97
CA GLY A 62 -6.50 0.17 11.43
C GLY A 62 -7.66 -0.01 10.46
N GLU A 63 -7.69 0.61 9.31
CA GLU A 63 -8.75 0.31 8.33
C GLU A 63 -8.15 -0.37 7.10
N GLY A 64 -8.07 -1.70 7.14
CA GLY A 64 -7.58 -2.49 6.01
C GLY A 64 -6.99 -3.82 6.43
N LEU A 65 -6.63 -4.62 5.44
CA LEU A 65 -5.95 -5.90 5.63
C LEU A 65 -4.43 -5.67 5.54
N ALA A 66 -3.77 -5.65 6.69
CA ALA A 66 -2.31 -5.59 6.76
C ALA A 66 -1.72 -6.97 6.45
N LEU A 67 -0.75 -7.02 5.54
CA LEU A 67 -0.07 -8.25 5.11
C LEU A 67 1.44 -8.04 5.10
N VAL A 68 2.17 -9.14 5.07
CA VAL A 68 3.63 -9.16 4.94
C VAL A 68 4.00 -9.90 3.66
N LEU A 69 4.83 -9.29 2.83
CA LEU A 69 5.40 -9.93 1.65
C LEU A 69 6.87 -10.25 1.93
N SER A 70 7.27 -11.49 1.69
CA SER A 70 8.64 -11.96 1.89
C SER A 70 9.36 -12.07 0.55
N ALA A 71 10.46 -11.33 0.39
CA ALA A 71 11.29 -11.30 -0.80
C ALA A 71 12.75 -11.57 -0.47
N ALA A 72 13.52 -12.05 -1.44
CA ALA A 72 14.97 -12.19 -1.30
C ALA A 72 15.68 -10.84 -1.32
N ARG A 73 15.13 -9.83 -1.99
CA ARG A 73 15.66 -8.47 -2.13
C ARG A 73 14.51 -7.47 -2.14
N LEU A 74 14.78 -6.21 -1.77
CA LEU A 74 13.79 -5.14 -1.78
C LEU A 74 13.42 -4.67 -3.19
N GLY A 75 14.36 -4.77 -4.13
CA GLY A 75 14.14 -4.23 -5.47
C GLY A 75 13.92 -2.72 -5.48
N SER A 76 12.98 -2.27 -6.31
CA SER A 76 12.58 -0.86 -6.42
C SER A 76 11.40 -0.48 -5.50
N ILE A 77 10.98 -1.38 -4.62
CA ILE A 77 9.83 -1.16 -3.75
C ILE A 77 10.14 -0.12 -2.68
N LYS A 78 9.20 0.84 -2.52
CA LYS A 78 9.29 1.94 -1.55
C LYS A 78 7.96 2.08 -0.81
N PRO A 79 7.94 2.61 0.42
CA PRO A 79 6.70 3.03 1.06
C PRO A 79 5.92 4.01 0.17
N GLY A 80 4.61 3.82 0.08
CA GLY A 80 3.72 4.57 -0.80
C GLY A 80 3.54 3.97 -2.20
N ASN A 81 4.36 2.99 -2.60
CA ASN A 81 4.09 2.28 -3.87
C ASN A 81 2.74 1.59 -3.84
N ALA A 82 2.07 1.58 -4.99
CA ALA A 82 0.76 0.96 -5.13
C ALA A 82 0.82 -0.57 -5.00
N VAL A 83 -0.20 -1.14 -4.35
CA VAL A 83 -0.55 -2.55 -4.51
C VAL A 83 -1.75 -2.61 -5.43
N THR A 84 -1.65 -3.37 -6.51
CA THR A 84 -2.67 -3.43 -7.56
C THR A 84 -3.27 -4.82 -7.71
N TYR A 85 -4.52 -4.86 -8.09
CA TYR A 85 -5.24 -6.03 -8.53
C TYR A 85 -5.91 -5.72 -9.87
N ARG A 86 -5.55 -6.44 -10.93
CA ARG A 86 -6.01 -6.12 -12.29
C ARG A 86 -5.81 -4.65 -12.67
N GLU A 87 -4.61 -4.12 -12.38
CA GLU A 87 -4.20 -2.73 -12.67
C GLU A 87 -4.95 -1.65 -11.86
N VAL A 88 -5.92 -2.03 -11.01
CA VAL A 88 -6.61 -1.13 -10.10
C VAL A 88 -5.84 -1.05 -8.79
N LYS A 89 -5.53 0.16 -8.30
CA LYS A 89 -4.94 0.34 -6.99
C LYS A 89 -5.92 -0.12 -5.91
N VAL A 90 -5.51 -1.08 -5.10
CA VAL A 90 -6.29 -1.68 -4.02
C VAL A 90 -5.62 -1.56 -2.65
N GLY A 91 -4.43 -0.99 -2.61
CA GLY A 91 -3.65 -0.82 -1.39
C GLY A 91 -2.32 -0.15 -1.65
N GLU A 92 -1.46 -0.16 -0.66
CA GLU A 92 -0.14 0.44 -0.73
C GLU A 92 0.90 -0.28 0.13
N VAL A 93 2.17 -0.09 -0.21
CA VAL A 93 3.31 -0.50 0.60
C VAL A 93 3.46 0.47 1.77
N THR A 94 3.48 -0.05 3.00
CA THR A 94 3.57 0.76 4.21
C THR A 94 4.97 0.82 4.80
N GLY A 95 5.85 -0.12 4.46
CA GLY A 95 7.21 -0.17 4.96
C GLY A 95 7.90 -1.48 4.65
N TYR A 96 9.14 -1.60 5.07
CA TYR A 96 9.93 -2.81 4.94
C TYR A 96 10.97 -2.92 6.05
N GLU A 97 11.44 -4.14 6.29
CA GLU A 97 12.53 -4.45 7.23
C GLU A 97 13.25 -5.74 6.80
N LEU A 98 14.41 -5.98 7.36
CA LEU A 98 15.07 -7.27 7.21
C LEU A 98 14.41 -8.29 8.14
N GLY A 99 14.29 -9.53 7.66
CA GLY A 99 13.93 -10.67 8.51
C GLY A 99 14.97 -10.89 9.61
N GLN A 100 14.60 -11.63 10.63
CA GLN A 100 15.45 -11.87 11.82
C GLN A 100 16.82 -12.46 11.47
N THR A 101 16.92 -13.25 10.43
CA THR A 101 18.16 -13.88 9.94
C THR A 101 18.84 -13.08 8.82
N ALA A 102 18.26 -11.93 8.44
CA ALA A 102 18.73 -11.03 7.37
C ALA A 102 18.88 -11.70 5.97
N ASP A 103 18.31 -12.88 5.78
CA ASP A 103 18.28 -13.60 4.51
C ASP A 103 17.10 -13.19 3.61
N ARG A 104 16.14 -12.44 4.19
CA ARG A 104 14.94 -11.97 3.51
C ARG A 104 14.59 -10.54 3.88
N VAL A 105 13.86 -9.89 2.97
CA VAL A 105 13.19 -8.61 3.24
C VAL A 105 11.71 -8.89 3.47
N LEU A 106 11.18 -8.32 4.54
CA LEU A 106 9.77 -8.33 4.88
C LEU A 106 9.18 -6.97 4.49
N ILE A 107 8.25 -6.97 3.56
CA ILE A 107 7.59 -5.77 3.03
C ILE A 107 6.17 -5.75 3.56
N ARG A 108 5.83 -4.71 4.31
CA ARG A 108 4.48 -4.52 4.84
C ARG A 108 3.62 -3.82 3.80
N VAL A 109 2.44 -4.36 3.57
CA VAL A 109 1.43 -3.78 2.68
C VAL A 109 0.10 -3.67 3.40
N LEU A 110 -0.68 -2.66 3.04
CA LEU A 110 -2.03 -2.45 3.54
C LEU A 110 -2.99 -2.46 2.36
N ILE A 111 -3.91 -3.41 2.37
CA ILE A 111 -5.00 -3.49 1.40
C ILE A 111 -6.21 -2.74 1.96
N GLU A 112 -6.81 -1.86 1.18
CA GLU A 112 -8.00 -1.10 1.58
C GLU A 112 -9.15 -2.01 2.02
N PRO A 113 -9.97 -1.62 3.01
CA PRO A 113 -11.02 -2.48 3.59
C PRO A 113 -11.96 -3.06 2.56
N ARG A 114 -12.37 -2.25 1.58
CA ARG A 114 -13.28 -2.67 0.50
C ARG A 114 -12.70 -3.77 -0.38
N TYR A 115 -11.37 -3.86 -0.47
CA TYR A 115 -10.65 -4.82 -1.32
C TYR A 115 -10.04 -5.99 -0.54
N ALA A 116 -10.17 -5.99 0.79
CA ALA A 116 -9.60 -7.04 1.65
C ALA A 116 -10.09 -8.45 1.25
N ALA A 117 -11.33 -8.53 0.75
CA ALA A 117 -11.89 -9.80 0.27
C ALA A 117 -11.20 -10.39 -0.97
N LEU A 118 -10.40 -9.59 -1.69
CA LEU A 118 -9.65 -10.07 -2.86
C LEU A 118 -8.48 -10.98 -2.49
N VAL A 119 -7.95 -10.85 -1.26
CA VAL A 119 -6.76 -11.60 -0.86
C VAL A 119 -7.14 -12.89 -0.16
N HIS A 120 -6.65 -13.99 -0.69
CA HIS A 120 -6.84 -15.34 -0.19
C HIS A 120 -5.49 -16.04 -0.01
N THR A 121 -5.46 -17.16 0.67
CA THR A 121 -4.22 -17.92 0.92
C THR A 121 -3.54 -18.41 -0.36
N GLY A 122 -4.31 -18.56 -1.43
CA GLY A 122 -3.81 -18.91 -2.76
C GLY A 122 -3.32 -17.70 -3.60
N SER A 123 -3.50 -16.47 -3.14
CA SER A 123 -3.05 -15.28 -3.88
C SER A 123 -1.54 -15.29 -4.12
N ARG A 124 -1.12 -14.75 -5.26
CA ARG A 124 0.28 -14.63 -5.68
C ARG A 124 0.61 -13.17 -5.90
N PHE A 125 1.71 -12.73 -5.29
CA PHE A 125 2.18 -11.34 -5.33
C PHE A 125 3.48 -11.26 -6.12
N TRP A 126 3.65 -10.23 -6.96
CA TRP A 126 4.89 -10.00 -7.72
C TRP A 126 5.22 -8.52 -7.80
N GLU A 127 6.49 -8.23 -8.11
CA GLU A 127 6.98 -6.87 -8.36
C GLU A 127 6.49 -6.38 -9.72
N THR A 128 6.05 -5.12 -9.80
CA THR A 128 5.64 -4.49 -11.08
C THR A 128 6.76 -3.71 -11.74
N SER A 129 7.91 -3.55 -11.07
CA SER A 129 9.07 -2.85 -11.62
C SER A 129 9.77 -3.68 -12.71
N GLY A 130 9.95 -3.09 -13.86
CA GLY A 130 10.69 -3.68 -14.98
C GLY A 130 9.85 -4.34 -16.07
N PHE A 131 8.54 -4.53 -15.88
CA PHE A 131 7.67 -5.17 -16.87
C PHE A 131 7.08 -4.23 -17.93
N GLY A 132 7.30 -2.91 -17.81
CA GLY A 132 6.64 -1.93 -18.67
C GLY A 132 7.07 -1.91 -20.13
N VAL A 133 8.17 -2.56 -20.50
CA VAL A 133 8.68 -2.48 -21.87
C VAL A 133 8.29 -3.72 -22.69
N ASP A 134 8.24 -4.89 -22.07
CA ASP A 134 8.02 -6.14 -22.82
C ASP A 134 6.54 -6.53 -22.95
N PHE A 135 5.67 -6.08 -22.04
CA PHE A 135 4.24 -6.44 -22.06
C PHE A 135 3.47 -5.82 -23.22
N SER A 136 3.90 -4.65 -23.70
CA SER A 136 3.28 -3.98 -24.85
C SER A 136 3.53 -4.68 -26.18
N LEU A 137 4.59 -5.47 -26.27
CA LEU A 137 4.94 -6.21 -27.47
C LEU A 137 4.09 -7.47 -27.66
N PHE A 138 3.53 -8.03 -26.58
CA PHE A 138 2.80 -9.31 -26.67
C PHE A 138 1.31 -9.20 -26.97
N LYS A 139 0.66 -8.06 -26.78
CA LYS A 139 -0.82 -7.96 -26.95
C LYS A 139 -1.35 -6.75 -27.71
N GLY A 140 -0.57 -6.03 -28.51
CA GLY A 140 -1.11 -5.03 -29.45
C GLY A 140 -2.04 -3.97 -28.84
N ALA A 141 -1.95 -3.74 -27.52
CA ALA A 141 -2.79 -2.77 -26.83
C ALA A 141 -2.09 -1.42 -26.77
N SER A 142 -2.74 -0.38 -27.27
CA SER A 142 -2.32 1.00 -27.15
C SER A 142 -2.20 1.38 -25.67
N LEU A 143 -0.97 1.61 -25.21
CA LEU A 143 -0.69 2.13 -23.86
C LEU A 143 -1.33 3.52 -23.72
N ARG A 144 -2.25 3.65 -22.75
CA ARG A 144 -2.67 4.96 -22.26
C ARG A 144 -1.54 5.53 -21.41
N THR A 145 -1.25 6.80 -21.58
CA THR A 145 -0.16 7.54 -20.94
C THR A 145 -0.16 7.43 -19.41
N ASP A 146 -1.34 7.27 -18.82
CA ASP A 146 -1.53 7.16 -17.35
C ASP A 146 -0.98 5.86 -16.75
N SER A 147 -0.74 4.83 -17.56
CA SER A 147 -0.20 3.53 -17.12
C SER A 147 1.34 3.53 -17.02
N LEU A 148 2.03 4.43 -17.71
CA LEU A 148 3.49 4.48 -17.72
C LEU A 148 4.09 4.96 -16.41
N GLU A 149 3.38 5.83 -15.68
CA GLU A 149 3.84 6.36 -14.39
C GLU A 149 3.93 5.28 -13.32
N SER A 150 2.94 4.40 -13.23
CA SER A 150 2.94 3.30 -12.25
C SER A 150 3.98 2.23 -12.55
N LEU A 151 4.42 2.11 -13.80
CA LEU A 151 5.44 1.15 -14.24
C LEU A 151 6.88 1.61 -13.92
N ILE A 152 7.10 2.92 -13.85
CA ILE A 152 8.42 3.51 -13.55
C ILE A 152 8.67 3.58 -12.03
N GLU A 153 7.64 3.77 -11.23
CA GLU A 153 7.78 3.97 -9.77
C GLU A 153 8.00 2.68 -8.96
N GLY A 154 7.85 1.51 -9.58
CA GLY A 154 7.82 0.23 -8.87
C GLY A 154 6.50 0.04 -8.12
N GLY A 155 6.21 -1.18 -7.75
CA GLY A 155 4.98 -1.50 -7.02
C GLY A 155 4.83 -3.00 -6.83
N VAL A 156 3.67 -3.39 -6.35
CA VAL A 156 3.29 -4.78 -6.15
C VAL A 156 1.97 -5.02 -6.86
N ALA A 157 1.88 -6.11 -7.59
CA ALA A 157 0.61 -6.60 -8.11
C ALA A 157 0.30 -7.97 -7.52
N PHE A 158 -0.97 -8.35 -7.52
CA PHE A 158 -1.35 -9.70 -7.16
C PHE A 158 -2.54 -10.19 -7.97
N ALA A 159 -2.65 -11.52 -8.04
CA ALA A 159 -3.80 -12.24 -8.55
C ALA A 159 -4.24 -13.32 -7.56
N THR A 160 -5.51 -13.68 -7.61
CA THR A 160 -6.11 -14.72 -6.79
C THR A 160 -6.70 -15.78 -7.73
N PRO A 161 -6.35 -17.07 -7.54
CA PRO A 161 -6.83 -18.13 -8.41
C PRO A 161 -8.32 -18.42 -8.22
N ASP A 162 -8.88 -19.16 -9.16
CA ASP A 162 -10.27 -19.63 -9.11
C ASP A 162 -10.41 -20.93 -8.31
N GLY A 163 -11.64 -21.22 -7.89
CA GLY A 163 -12.03 -22.50 -7.30
C GLY A 163 -11.28 -22.85 -6.02
N GLU A 164 -10.94 -24.13 -5.85
CA GLU A 164 -10.30 -24.63 -4.63
C GLU A 164 -8.91 -24.03 -4.40
N ARG A 165 -8.19 -23.65 -5.45
CA ARG A 165 -6.86 -23.02 -5.35
C ARG A 165 -6.91 -21.63 -4.71
N MET A 166 -8.06 -20.97 -4.69
CA MET A 166 -8.26 -19.70 -3.99
C MET A 166 -7.92 -19.81 -2.51
N GLY A 167 -8.37 -20.89 -1.87
CA GLY A 167 -8.19 -21.11 -0.45
C GLY A 167 -9.05 -20.19 0.41
N GLN A 168 -8.67 -20.01 1.67
CA GLN A 168 -9.39 -19.19 2.63
C GLN A 168 -9.01 -17.70 2.48
N ARG A 169 -9.86 -16.81 2.99
CA ARG A 169 -9.53 -15.38 3.09
C ARG A 169 -8.27 -15.17 3.90
N ALA A 170 -7.41 -14.28 3.44
CA ALA A 170 -6.21 -13.93 4.18
C ALA A 170 -6.52 -13.25 5.51
N LEU A 171 -5.73 -13.56 6.52
CA LEU A 171 -5.82 -12.96 7.84
C LEU A 171 -4.81 -11.79 7.99
N PRO A 172 -5.10 -10.80 8.85
CA PRO A 172 -4.15 -9.75 9.17
C PRO A 172 -2.80 -10.33 9.63
N GLY A 173 -1.69 -9.76 9.12
CA GLY A 173 -0.34 -10.22 9.42
C GLY A 173 0.10 -11.46 8.64
N GLN A 174 -0.74 -12.03 7.78
CA GLN A 174 -0.35 -13.19 6.98
C GLN A 174 0.80 -12.85 6.03
N THR A 175 1.74 -13.80 5.93
CA THR A 175 2.91 -13.66 5.06
C THR A 175 2.70 -14.37 3.74
N PHE A 176 3.07 -13.70 2.64
CA PHE A 176 3.07 -14.23 1.29
C PHE A 176 4.47 -14.12 0.66
N ALA A 177 4.77 -14.99 -0.27
CA ALA A 177 5.97 -14.83 -1.09
C ALA A 177 5.76 -13.69 -2.09
N LEU A 178 6.76 -12.82 -2.23
CA LEU A 178 6.82 -11.84 -3.31
C LEU A 178 7.72 -12.40 -4.41
N PHE A 179 7.14 -12.61 -5.57
CA PHE A 179 7.86 -13.07 -6.76
C PHE A 179 8.43 -11.86 -7.51
N LYS A 180 9.54 -12.08 -8.17
CA LYS A 180 10.13 -11.05 -9.03
C LYS A 180 9.28 -10.83 -10.28
N GLU A 181 8.73 -11.92 -10.80
CA GLU A 181 7.98 -11.96 -12.05
C GLU A 181 6.71 -12.78 -11.88
N PRO A 182 5.60 -12.42 -12.54
CA PRO A 182 4.39 -13.22 -12.56
C PRO A 182 4.58 -14.45 -13.47
N GLN A 183 3.80 -15.48 -13.22
CA GLN A 183 3.62 -16.57 -14.16
C GLN A 183 2.46 -16.21 -15.11
N GLU A 184 2.54 -16.63 -16.35
CA GLU A 184 1.55 -16.30 -17.38
C GLU A 184 0.14 -16.71 -16.98
N GLU A 185 -0.02 -17.87 -16.34
CA GLU A 185 -1.31 -18.37 -15.87
C GLU A 185 -2.01 -17.47 -14.85
N TRP A 186 -1.27 -16.63 -14.10
CA TRP A 186 -1.87 -15.76 -13.07
C TRP A 186 -2.70 -14.63 -13.66
N PHE A 187 -2.43 -14.26 -14.91
CA PHE A 187 -3.22 -13.23 -15.61
C PHE A 187 -4.59 -13.74 -16.06
N ASP A 188 -4.72 -15.04 -16.23
CA ASP A 188 -5.97 -15.67 -16.68
C ASP A 188 -6.95 -15.93 -15.51
N TRP A 189 -6.45 -15.87 -14.27
CA TRP A 189 -7.29 -16.08 -13.10
C TRP A 189 -8.37 -15.00 -12.98
N ALA A 190 -9.63 -15.44 -12.87
CA ALA A 190 -10.77 -14.53 -12.87
C ALA A 190 -11.85 -14.92 -11.84
N PRO A 191 -11.48 -15.06 -10.55
CA PRO A 191 -12.44 -15.44 -9.53
C PRO A 191 -13.55 -14.39 -9.38
N LYS A 192 -14.77 -14.85 -9.13
CA LYS A 192 -15.90 -13.99 -8.78
C LYS A 192 -15.87 -13.77 -7.27
N ILE A 193 -15.42 -12.59 -6.85
CA ILE A 193 -15.31 -12.21 -5.44
C ILE A 193 -16.18 -10.97 -5.20
N GLU A 194 -17.11 -11.07 -4.26
CA GLU A 194 -17.92 -9.93 -3.84
C GLU A 194 -17.07 -8.98 -3.00
N LEU A 195 -17.01 -7.73 -3.42
CA LEU A 195 -16.30 -6.67 -2.70
C LEU A 195 -17.16 -6.14 -1.56
N GLY A 196 -16.50 -5.77 -0.45
CA GLY A 196 -17.16 -5.05 0.63
C GLY A 196 -17.74 -3.71 0.13
N GLN A 197 -18.86 -3.29 0.69
CA GLN A 197 -19.38 -1.95 0.40
C GLN A 197 -18.37 -0.89 0.86
N ALA A 198 -18.14 0.11 0.02
CA ALA A 198 -17.37 1.27 0.44
C ALA A 198 -18.08 1.89 1.64
N ALA A 199 -17.35 2.14 2.74
CA ALA A 199 -17.89 2.90 3.86
C ALA A 199 -18.36 4.25 3.29
N SER A 200 -19.69 4.43 3.23
CA SER A 200 -20.28 5.70 2.81
C SER A 200 -19.93 6.72 3.87
N GLY A 201 -18.91 7.55 3.59
CA GLY A 201 -18.62 8.72 4.41
C GLY A 201 -19.83 9.65 4.40
N ARG A 202 -20.41 9.84 5.56
CA ARG A 202 -21.29 10.97 5.87
C ARG A 202 -20.49 12.06 6.55
#